data_0b359505f95bea78eb77c9bedade9349
#
_entry.id   0b359505f95bea78eb77c9bedade9349
#
_cell.length_a   1.000
_cell.length_b   1.000
_cell.length_c   1.000
_cell.angle_alpha   90.00
_cell.angle_beta   90.00
_cell.angle_gamma   90.00
#
_symmetry.space_group_name_H-M   'P 1'
#
loop_
_entity.id
_entity.type
_entity.pdbx_description
1 polymer ?
#
loop_
_entity_poly.entity_id
_entity_poly.type
_entity_poly.pdbx_seq_one_letter_code
_entity_poly.pdbx_strand_id
1 'polypeptide(L)'
;MANIGGLRIGIVHPQLYPQASSGEGPVVETVAALAAEASLSAIEVTHVRDELTRARLKLLLSSGGLRVAYNAEPSILRHGWDLNAEDASARAEAVAALRSQMEEAHFLGAKLFCVMSGPDTAPEGRAAARGRLVESLQRLGDEGGRHGITVALELYDREVEQKRLIGPVAEAIEVAKQVKRENVGLTLDLAHLILLKENVVNAVSDARNFVVHAQISNCVLAEGHPARGDSHPAFGTEGSLAGVGEVAGFLKALDKYGFWKKPNGGWLTIEVRPREEEYSSVVLAGALRLVQEAVATL
;
A
#
# COMPACT_ATOMS: atom_id res chain seq x y z
N MET A 1 0.28 28.81 -0.34
CA MET A 1 0.31 27.35 -0.29
C MET A 1 -0.97 26.91 0.39
N ALA A 2 -1.84 26.22 -0.34
CA ALA A 2 -3.03 25.62 0.26
C ALA A 2 -2.54 24.58 1.27
N ASN A 3 -2.74 24.88 2.53
CA ASN A 3 -2.39 24.00 3.62
C ASN A 3 -3.51 22.94 3.68
N ILE A 4 -3.33 21.82 2.99
CA ILE A 4 -4.13 20.64 3.33
C ILE A 4 -3.65 20.26 4.73
N GLY A 5 -4.36 20.76 5.74
CA GLY A 5 -3.94 20.82 7.13
C GLY A 5 -3.41 19.50 7.66
N GLY A 6 -2.10 19.30 7.53
CA GLY A 6 -1.41 18.14 8.04
C GLY A 6 -1.13 17.02 7.03
N LEU A 7 -1.06 17.30 5.73
CA LEU A 7 -0.66 16.32 4.72
C LEU A 7 0.71 15.72 5.10
N ARG A 8 0.69 14.44 5.42
CA ARG A 8 1.89 13.67 5.76
C ARG A 8 2.14 12.70 4.63
N ILE A 9 3.25 12.91 3.93
CA ILE A 9 3.63 12.10 2.77
C ILE A 9 4.66 11.07 3.22
N GLY A 10 4.43 9.81 2.86
CA GLY A 10 5.36 8.72 3.01
C GLY A 10 5.83 8.17 1.67
N ILE A 11 6.65 7.13 1.75
CA ILE A 11 7.19 6.41 0.60
C ILE A 11 7.16 4.90 0.84
N VAL A 12 6.84 4.13 -0.19
CA VAL A 12 6.94 2.67 -0.18
C VAL A 12 8.39 2.28 -0.48
N HIS A 13 9.16 2.02 0.58
CA HIS A 13 10.58 1.72 0.49
C HIS A 13 10.91 0.52 -0.42
N PRO A 14 10.24 -0.66 -0.32
CA PRO A 14 10.57 -1.82 -1.16
C PRO A 14 10.27 -1.61 -2.65
N GLN A 15 9.43 -0.66 -3.01
CA GLN A 15 9.20 -0.29 -4.40
C GLN A 15 10.29 0.65 -4.91
N LEU A 16 10.61 1.69 -4.13
CA LEU A 16 11.64 2.64 -4.52
C LEU A 16 13.04 2.02 -4.56
N TYR A 17 13.28 0.99 -3.73
CA TYR A 17 14.55 0.25 -3.67
C TYR A 17 14.29 -1.24 -3.91
N PRO A 18 14.07 -1.68 -5.16
CA PRO A 18 13.72 -3.08 -5.47
C PRO A 18 14.76 -4.09 -4.98
N GLN A 19 16.04 -3.71 -4.90
CA GLN A 19 17.12 -4.54 -4.37
C GLN A 19 16.99 -4.85 -2.87
N ALA A 20 16.15 -4.10 -2.14
CA ALA A 20 15.86 -4.31 -0.72
C ALA A 20 14.49 -4.98 -0.48
N SER A 21 13.70 -5.21 -1.52
CA SER A 21 12.33 -5.76 -1.41
C SER A 21 12.28 -7.19 -0.88
N SER A 22 13.40 -7.93 -0.96
CA SER A 22 13.51 -9.27 -0.39
C SER A 22 13.74 -9.30 1.12
N GLY A 23 13.96 -8.14 1.75
CA GLY A 23 14.40 -8.03 3.13
C GLY A 23 15.89 -8.26 3.34
N GLU A 24 16.64 -8.21 2.25
CA GLU A 24 18.11 -8.32 2.17
C GLU A 24 18.68 -7.12 1.41
N GLY A 25 19.99 -7.02 1.33
CA GLY A 25 20.66 -5.91 0.64
C GLY A 25 20.78 -4.65 1.50
N PRO A 26 20.87 -3.45 0.90
CA PRO A 26 21.21 -2.20 1.59
C PRO A 26 20.00 -1.57 2.32
N VAL A 27 19.26 -2.36 3.12
CA VAL A 27 18.01 -1.91 3.78
C VAL A 27 18.28 -0.72 4.70
N VAL A 28 19.31 -0.80 5.54
CA VAL A 28 19.59 0.25 6.53
C VAL A 28 20.03 1.55 5.85
N GLU A 29 20.90 1.44 4.85
CA GLU A 29 21.46 2.57 4.10
C GLU A 29 20.36 3.30 3.32
N THR A 30 19.48 2.55 2.66
CA THR A 30 18.38 3.12 1.86
C THR A 30 17.29 3.73 2.73
N VAL A 31 16.94 3.11 3.85
CA VAL A 31 16.01 3.71 4.82
C VAL A 31 16.62 4.94 5.50
N ALA A 32 17.95 4.95 5.78
CA ALA A 32 18.63 6.12 6.32
C ALA A 32 18.57 7.31 5.35
N ALA A 33 18.76 7.06 4.05
CA ALA A 33 18.64 8.09 3.04
C ALA A 33 17.20 8.69 2.99
N LEU A 34 16.18 7.85 3.11
CA LEU A 34 14.78 8.30 3.15
C LEU A 34 14.44 9.05 4.47
N ALA A 35 15.00 8.59 5.60
CA ALA A 35 14.77 9.26 6.87
C ALA A 35 15.41 10.66 6.94
N ALA A 36 16.42 10.92 6.11
CA ALA A 36 17.04 12.23 5.98
C ALA A 36 16.28 13.17 5.01
N GLU A 37 15.28 12.65 4.25
CA GLU A 37 14.48 13.47 3.33
C GLU A 37 13.39 14.23 4.10
N ALA A 38 13.58 15.52 4.24
CA ALA A 38 12.71 16.38 5.06
C ALA A 38 11.26 16.47 4.57
N SER A 39 11.00 16.12 3.31
CA SER A 39 9.65 16.11 2.72
C SER A 39 8.85 14.86 3.12
N LEU A 40 9.51 13.83 3.65
CA LEU A 40 8.88 12.59 4.09
C LEU A 40 8.55 12.63 5.58
N SER A 41 7.40 12.12 5.93
CA SER A 41 6.91 11.99 7.32
C SER A 41 6.49 10.57 7.68
N ALA A 42 6.49 9.67 6.70
CA ALA A 42 6.16 8.27 6.86
C ALA A 42 6.98 7.39 5.90
N ILE A 43 7.09 6.12 6.23
CA ILE A 43 7.76 5.11 5.42
C ILE A 43 7.01 3.79 5.54
N GLU A 44 6.87 3.08 4.41
CA GLU A 44 6.46 1.68 4.42
C GLU A 44 7.71 0.80 4.28
N VAL A 45 7.98 0.00 5.28
CA VAL A 45 9.06 -1.01 5.26
C VAL A 45 8.47 -2.39 5.02
N THR A 46 9.29 -3.35 4.64
CA THR A 46 8.87 -4.75 4.50
C THR A 46 9.69 -5.66 5.40
N HIS A 47 9.44 -6.97 5.31
CA HIS A 47 10.17 -8.00 6.05
C HIS A 47 11.69 -7.86 5.89
N VAL A 48 12.41 -7.96 7.00
CA VAL A 48 13.87 -7.95 7.05
C VAL A 48 14.35 -9.26 7.67
N ARG A 49 15.09 -10.06 6.91
CA ARG A 49 15.50 -11.41 7.34
C ARG A 49 16.48 -11.42 8.49
N ASP A 50 17.50 -10.55 8.41
CA ASP A 50 18.57 -10.51 9.39
C ASP A 50 18.20 -9.75 10.66
N GLU A 51 18.36 -10.38 11.82
CA GLU A 51 17.99 -9.81 13.12
C GLU A 51 18.79 -8.56 13.49
N LEU A 52 20.07 -8.52 13.15
CA LEU A 52 20.91 -7.35 13.43
C LEU A 52 20.48 -6.17 12.56
N THR A 53 20.17 -6.44 11.30
CA THR A 53 19.62 -5.43 10.38
C THR A 53 18.27 -4.91 10.89
N ARG A 54 17.37 -5.78 11.38
CA ARG A 54 16.11 -5.36 12.01
C ARG A 54 16.33 -4.47 13.22
N ALA A 55 17.28 -4.83 14.08
CA ALA A 55 17.60 -4.04 15.28
C ALA A 55 18.13 -2.64 14.91
N ARG A 56 19.00 -2.55 13.90
CA ARG A 56 19.52 -1.28 13.37
C ARG A 56 18.40 -0.45 12.75
N LEU A 57 17.53 -1.10 11.95
CA LEU A 57 16.39 -0.46 11.33
C LEU A 57 15.44 0.14 12.38
N LYS A 58 15.13 -0.60 13.44
CA LYS A 58 14.32 -0.09 14.57
C LYS A 58 14.89 1.19 15.17
N LEU A 59 16.20 1.21 15.46
CA LEU A 59 16.88 2.39 16.00
C LEU A 59 16.76 3.59 15.05
N LEU A 60 17.00 3.35 13.77
CA LEU A 60 16.93 4.36 12.72
C LEU A 60 15.53 4.94 12.58
N LEU A 61 14.50 4.09 12.49
CA LEU A 61 13.11 4.52 12.38
C LEU A 61 12.64 5.32 13.60
N SER A 62 13.04 4.88 14.80
CA SER A 62 12.67 5.60 16.03
C SER A 62 13.37 6.95 16.16
N SER A 63 14.63 7.09 15.73
CA SER A 63 15.35 8.37 15.76
C SER A 63 14.98 9.29 14.60
N GLY A 64 14.56 8.75 13.45
CA GLY A 64 14.16 9.54 12.29
C GLY A 64 12.80 10.25 12.45
N GLY A 65 12.00 9.87 13.46
CA GLY A 65 10.69 10.48 13.69
C GLY A 65 9.65 10.18 12.61
N LEU A 66 9.90 9.21 11.73
CA LEU A 66 8.96 8.79 10.71
C LEU A 66 7.84 7.94 11.29
N ARG A 67 6.63 8.11 10.78
CA ARG A 67 5.56 7.12 10.97
C ARG A 67 5.91 5.87 10.17
N VAL A 68 5.74 4.70 10.76
CA VAL A 68 6.10 3.43 10.12
C VAL A 68 4.85 2.65 9.75
N ALA A 69 4.74 2.26 8.50
CA ALA A 69 3.85 1.22 7.99
C ALA A 69 4.69 -0.01 7.62
N TYR A 70 4.07 -1.17 7.66
CA TYR A 70 4.68 -2.43 7.26
C TYR A 70 3.93 -3.00 6.06
N ASN A 71 4.63 -3.16 4.95
CA ASN A 71 4.09 -3.74 3.73
C ASN A 71 4.45 -5.23 3.67
N ALA A 72 3.45 -6.11 3.85
CA ALA A 72 3.62 -7.56 3.80
C ALA A 72 3.47 -8.13 2.39
N GLU A 73 3.06 -7.35 1.41
CA GLU A 73 2.74 -7.79 0.05
C GLU A 73 3.94 -8.38 -0.70
N PRO A 74 5.17 -7.83 -0.58
CA PRO A 74 6.33 -8.48 -1.16
C PRO A 74 6.55 -9.91 -0.65
N SER A 75 6.21 -10.18 0.61
CA SER A 75 6.28 -11.51 1.19
C SER A 75 5.13 -12.41 0.70
N ILE A 76 3.91 -11.86 0.64
CA ILE A 76 2.74 -12.57 0.10
C ILE A 76 3.02 -13.03 -1.32
N LEU A 77 3.53 -12.14 -2.17
CA LEU A 77 3.85 -12.45 -3.57
C LEU A 77 4.96 -13.51 -3.68
N ARG A 78 6.04 -13.33 -2.91
CA ARG A 78 7.21 -14.22 -2.97
C ARG A 78 6.90 -15.65 -2.51
N HIS A 79 6.08 -15.80 -1.50
CA HIS A 79 5.75 -17.10 -0.92
C HIS A 79 4.46 -17.70 -1.47
N GLY A 80 3.71 -16.95 -2.29
CA GLY A 80 2.43 -17.39 -2.82
C GLY A 80 1.37 -17.58 -1.72
N TRP A 81 1.45 -16.82 -0.63
CA TRP A 81 0.45 -16.89 0.43
C TRP A 81 -0.90 -16.40 -0.05
N ASP A 82 -1.94 -17.19 0.21
CA ASP A 82 -3.29 -16.92 -0.27
C ASP A 82 -4.28 -16.86 0.90
N LEU A 83 -4.70 -15.63 1.23
CA LEU A 83 -5.67 -15.36 2.30
C LEU A 83 -7.09 -15.83 1.98
N ASN A 84 -7.38 -16.15 0.72
CA ASN A 84 -8.67 -16.67 0.28
C ASN A 84 -8.59 -18.11 -0.28
N ALA A 85 -7.46 -18.81 -0.09
CA ALA A 85 -7.28 -20.17 -0.55
C ALA A 85 -8.45 -21.09 -0.17
N GLU A 86 -8.83 -21.97 -1.08
CA GLU A 86 -9.85 -23.00 -0.79
C GLU A 86 -9.32 -24.01 0.22
N ASP A 87 -8.06 -24.40 0.07
CA ASP A 87 -7.38 -25.26 1.05
C ASP A 87 -7.23 -24.54 2.39
N ALA A 88 -7.86 -25.11 3.42
CA ALA A 88 -7.87 -24.54 4.75
C ALA A 88 -6.48 -24.52 5.42
N SER A 89 -5.61 -25.51 5.07
CA SER A 89 -4.24 -25.59 5.61
C SER A 89 -3.36 -24.49 5.02
N ALA A 90 -3.39 -24.33 3.70
CA ALA A 90 -2.66 -23.27 3.01
C ALA A 90 -3.09 -21.87 3.50
N ARG A 91 -4.40 -21.67 3.69
CA ARG A 91 -4.94 -20.43 4.25
C ARG A 91 -4.48 -20.19 5.69
N ALA A 92 -4.47 -21.24 6.52
CA ALA A 92 -3.99 -21.15 7.90
C ALA A 92 -2.48 -20.82 7.95
N GLU A 93 -1.68 -21.41 7.08
CA GLU A 93 -0.25 -21.11 6.93
C GLU A 93 -0.02 -19.65 6.54
N ALA A 94 -0.73 -19.14 5.53
CA ALA A 94 -0.65 -17.74 5.13
C ALA A 94 -0.97 -16.79 6.29
N VAL A 95 -2.04 -17.04 7.03
CA VAL A 95 -2.43 -16.24 8.20
C VAL A 95 -1.37 -16.33 9.30
N ALA A 96 -0.82 -17.52 9.59
CA ALA A 96 0.21 -17.70 10.62
C ALA A 96 1.50 -16.95 10.27
N ALA A 97 1.93 -17.03 9.01
CA ALA A 97 3.10 -16.31 8.52
C ALA A 97 2.93 -14.79 8.63
N LEU A 98 1.77 -14.26 8.24
CA LEU A 98 1.49 -12.83 8.33
C LEU A 98 1.35 -12.35 9.78
N ARG A 99 0.85 -13.18 10.70
CA ARG A 99 0.87 -12.86 12.14
C ARG A 99 2.29 -12.77 12.69
N SER A 100 3.19 -13.66 12.28
CA SER A 100 4.61 -13.56 12.64
C SER A 100 5.24 -12.27 12.09
N GLN A 101 4.92 -11.88 10.86
CA GLN A 101 5.38 -10.59 10.31
C GLN A 101 4.76 -9.38 11.03
N MET A 102 3.57 -9.52 11.58
CA MET A 102 2.95 -8.46 12.37
C MET A 102 3.67 -8.24 13.72
N GLU A 103 4.25 -9.29 14.32
CA GLU A 103 5.15 -9.16 15.47
C GLU A 103 6.41 -8.36 15.10
N GLU A 104 7.00 -8.62 13.92
CA GLU A 104 8.10 -7.81 13.40
C GLU A 104 7.67 -6.36 13.14
N ALA A 105 6.50 -6.15 12.54
CA ALA A 105 5.93 -4.82 12.32
C ALA A 105 5.78 -4.06 13.65
N HIS A 106 5.27 -4.70 14.68
CA HIS A 106 5.20 -4.15 16.03
C HIS A 106 6.57 -3.80 16.60
N PHE A 107 7.54 -4.70 16.45
CA PHE A 107 8.93 -4.46 16.87
C PHE A 107 9.52 -3.23 16.18
N LEU A 108 9.28 -3.04 14.88
CA LEU A 108 9.74 -1.88 14.12
C LEU A 108 8.95 -0.59 14.42
N GLY A 109 7.86 -0.67 15.18
CA GLY A 109 7.04 0.47 15.57
C GLY A 109 5.93 0.80 14.56
N ALA A 110 5.61 -0.11 13.64
CA ALA A 110 4.56 0.10 12.66
C ALA A 110 3.18 0.29 13.31
N LYS A 111 2.35 1.10 12.66
CA LYS A 111 0.96 1.36 13.04
C LYS A 111 -0.03 0.97 11.94
N LEU A 112 0.48 0.62 10.78
CA LEU A 112 -0.26 0.12 9.63
C LEU A 112 0.42 -1.14 9.13
N PHE A 113 -0.38 -2.13 8.70
CA PHE A 113 0.08 -3.40 8.13
C PHE A 113 -0.68 -3.65 6.83
N CYS A 114 0.00 -3.51 5.70
CA CYS A 114 -0.59 -3.62 4.37
C CYS A 114 -0.59 -5.09 3.91
N VAL A 115 -1.72 -5.53 3.39
CA VAL A 115 -1.93 -6.88 2.86
C VAL A 115 -2.78 -6.83 1.60
N MET A 116 -2.65 -7.85 0.76
CA MET A 116 -3.48 -8.06 -0.42
C MET A 116 -4.29 -9.36 -0.32
N SER A 117 -5.34 -9.49 -1.14
CA SER A 117 -6.05 -10.74 -1.31
C SER A 117 -5.22 -11.74 -2.10
N GLY A 118 -5.58 -13.01 -2.04
CA GLY A 118 -5.09 -14.03 -2.94
C GLY A 118 -5.60 -13.83 -4.38
N PRO A 119 -5.24 -14.74 -5.30
CA PRO A 119 -5.70 -14.70 -6.69
C PRO A 119 -7.22 -14.67 -6.84
N ASP A 120 -7.69 -14.08 -7.93
CA ASP A 120 -9.10 -14.19 -8.32
C ASP A 120 -9.47 -15.62 -8.69
N THR A 121 -10.74 -15.92 -8.69
CA THR A 121 -11.29 -17.21 -9.07
C THR A 121 -12.42 -17.04 -10.08
N ALA A 122 -12.92 -18.16 -10.60
CA ALA A 122 -14.11 -18.13 -11.46
C ALA A 122 -15.28 -17.41 -10.76
N PRO A 123 -16.13 -16.70 -11.51
CA PRO A 123 -17.20 -15.87 -10.95
C PRO A 123 -18.06 -16.57 -9.89
N GLU A 124 -18.33 -17.84 -10.10
CA GLU A 124 -19.16 -18.69 -9.21
C GLU A 124 -18.49 -18.91 -7.84
N GLY A 125 -17.15 -18.92 -7.81
CA GLY A 125 -16.35 -19.15 -6.60
C GLY A 125 -16.08 -17.87 -5.79
N ARG A 126 -16.25 -16.68 -6.38
CA ARG A 126 -15.87 -15.40 -5.74
C ARG A 126 -16.56 -15.14 -4.42
N ALA A 127 -17.84 -15.48 -4.30
CA ALA A 127 -18.57 -15.27 -3.05
C ALA A 127 -17.97 -16.10 -1.89
N ALA A 128 -17.67 -17.38 -2.15
CA ALA A 128 -17.03 -18.26 -1.17
C ALA A 128 -15.59 -17.80 -0.85
N ALA A 129 -14.81 -17.40 -1.88
CA ALA A 129 -13.45 -16.87 -1.70
C ALA A 129 -13.45 -15.59 -0.84
N ARG A 130 -14.38 -14.66 -1.06
CA ARG A 130 -14.54 -13.47 -0.20
C ARG A 130 -14.88 -13.83 1.24
N GLY A 131 -15.74 -14.84 1.46
CA GLY A 131 -16.02 -15.34 2.82
C GLY A 131 -14.75 -15.82 3.53
N ARG A 132 -13.91 -16.59 2.85
CA ARG A 132 -12.63 -17.08 3.38
C ARG A 132 -11.65 -15.93 3.67
N LEU A 133 -11.59 -14.94 2.77
CA LEU A 133 -10.79 -13.72 2.97
C LEU A 133 -11.25 -12.95 4.21
N VAL A 134 -12.56 -12.81 4.42
CA VAL A 134 -13.13 -12.17 5.62
C VAL A 134 -12.64 -12.86 6.89
N GLU A 135 -12.69 -14.21 6.96
CA GLU A 135 -12.18 -14.96 8.11
C GLU A 135 -10.67 -14.72 8.34
N SER A 136 -9.88 -14.70 7.29
CA SER A 136 -8.45 -14.41 7.37
C SER A 136 -8.18 -13.01 7.89
N LEU A 137 -8.88 -11.99 7.35
CA LEU A 137 -8.76 -10.61 7.79
C LEU A 137 -9.25 -10.40 9.24
N GLN A 138 -10.25 -11.13 9.70
CA GLN A 138 -10.67 -11.12 11.11
C GLN A 138 -9.53 -11.56 12.03
N ARG A 139 -8.86 -12.67 11.68
CA ARG A 139 -7.72 -13.18 12.46
C ARG A 139 -6.53 -12.20 12.46
N LEU A 140 -6.24 -11.56 11.31
CA LEU A 140 -5.21 -10.54 11.22
C LEU A 140 -5.61 -9.27 11.98
N GLY A 141 -6.88 -8.88 11.92
CA GLY A 141 -7.42 -7.75 12.69
C GLY A 141 -7.34 -7.98 14.20
N ASP A 142 -7.68 -9.19 14.67
CA ASP A 142 -7.56 -9.58 16.08
C ASP A 142 -6.09 -9.52 16.55
N GLU A 143 -5.13 -9.95 15.72
CA GLU A 143 -3.70 -9.84 16.02
C GLU A 143 -3.24 -8.37 16.02
N GLY A 144 -3.60 -7.61 14.97
CA GLY A 144 -3.29 -6.19 14.87
C GLY A 144 -3.81 -5.40 16.06
N GLY A 145 -5.00 -5.73 16.56
CA GLY A 145 -5.59 -5.12 17.74
C GLY A 145 -4.73 -5.28 19.01
N ARG A 146 -4.07 -6.43 19.19
CA ARG A 146 -3.15 -6.67 20.31
C ARG A 146 -1.92 -5.78 20.27
N HIS A 147 -1.48 -5.39 19.08
CA HIS A 147 -0.30 -4.57 18.84
C HIS A 147 -0.61 -3.09 18.58
N GLY A 148 -1.89 -2.71 18.56
CA GLY A 148 -2.32 -1.35 18.17
C GLY A 148 -1.97 -1.03 16.71
N ILE A 149 -2.10 -2.02 15.82
CA ILE A 149 -1.82 -1.95 14.39
C ILE A 149 -3.14 -2.04 13.62
N THR A 150 -3.31 -1.17 12.64
CA THR A 150 -4.40 -1.23 11.66
C THR A 150 -3.98 -2.11 10.49
N VAL A 151 -4.82 -3.04 10.08
CA VAL A 151 -4.63 -3.84 8.86
C VAL A 151 -5.31 -3.12 7.70
N ALA A 152 -4.59 -2.93 6.61
CA ALA A 152 -5.08 -2.30 5.40
C ALA A 152 -5.08 -3.33 4.25
N LEU A 153 -6.26 -3.66 3.74
CA LEU A 153 -6.43 -4.50 2.57
C LEU A 153 -6.34 -3.64 1.32
N GLU A 154 -5.38 -3.92 0.48
CA GLU A 154 -5.22 -3.22 -0.79
C GLU A 154 -6.06 -3.85 -1.91
N LEU A 155 -6.61 -2.97 -2.75
CA LEU A 155 -7.35 -3.33 -3.95
C LEU A 155 -6.39 -3.40 -5.13
N TYR A 156 -6.49 -4.46 -5.93
CA TYR A 156 -5.65 -4.68 -7.10
C TYR A 156 -6.47 -4.88 -8.37
N ASP A 157 -5.83 -4.78 -9.53
CA ASP A 157 -6.46 -5.10 -10.79
C ASP A 157 -6.90 -6.58 -10.85
N ARG A 158 -7.99 -6.83 -11.59
CA ARG A 158 -8.53 -8.18 -11.81
C ARG A 158 -8.16 -8.76 -13.17
N GLU A 159 -7.83 -7.93 -14.13
CA GLU A 159 -7.75 -8.36 -15.54
C GLU A 159 -6.38 -8.12 -16.17
N VAL A 160 -5.61 -7.16 -15.69
CA VAL A 160 -4.41 -6.68 -16.37
C VAL A 160 -3.18 -7.50 -15.99
N GLU A 161 -2.78 -7.49 -14.71
CA GLU A 161 -1.52 -8.10 -14.27
C GLU A 161 -1.68 -8.91 -12.98
N GLN A 162 -2.09 -8.29 -11.87
CA GLN A 162 -2.11 -8.94 -10.55
C GLN A 162 -3.24 -9.95 -10.39
N LYS A 163 -4.37 -9.72 -11.03
CA LYS A 163 -5.53 -10.63 -11.09
C LYS A 163 -5.98 -11.13 -9.71
N ARG A 164 -6.17 -10.17 -8.79
CA ARG A 164 -6.54 -10.45 -7.40
C ARG A 164 -8.05 -10.56 -7.21
N LEU A 165 -8.44 -11.30 -6.16
CA LEU A 165 -9.85 -11.46 -5.79
C LEU A 165 -10.51 -10.11 -5.50
N ILE A 166 -9.83 -9.24 -4.77
CA ILE A 166 -10.34 -7.90 -4.43
C ILE A 166 -9.76 -6.88 -5.40
N GLY A 167 -10.61 -6.44 -6.32
CA GLY A 167 -10.37 -5.40 -7.29
C GLY A 167 -11.41 -4.29 -7.16
N PRO A 168 -12.65 -4.47 -7.63
CA PRO A 168 -13.66 -3.41 -7.62
C PRO A 168 -13.94 -2.87 -6.21
N VAL A 169 -13.99 -1.54 -6.10
CA VAL A 169 -14.19 -0.83 -4.83
C VAL A 169 -15.44 -1.29 -4.10
N ALA A 170 -16.53 -1.54 -4.82
CA ALA A 170 -17.78 -2.03 -4.23
C ALA A 170 -17.60 -3.38 -3.51
N GLU A 171 -16.82 -4.31 -4.09
CA GLU A 171 -16.56 -5.62 -3.48
C GLU A 171 -15.64 -5.50 -2.25
N ALA A 172 -14.66 -4.60 -2.30
CA ALA A 172 -13.79 -4.31 -1.16
C ALA A 172 -14.59 -3.75 0.03
N ILE A 173 -15.53 -2.85 -0.23
CA ILE A 173 -16.43 -2.30 0.79
C ILE A 173 -17.28 -3.42 1.43
N GLU A 174 -17.82 -4.33 0.63
CA GLU A 174 -18.59 -5.46 1.16
C GLU A 174 -17.74 -6.38 2.05
N VAL A 175 -16.50 -6.64 1.67
CA VAL A 175 -15.56 -7.39 2.52
C VAL A 175 -15.28 -6.64 3.82
N ALA A 176 -14.94 -5.35 3.75
CA ALA A 176 -14.66 -4.53 4.92
C ALA A 176 -15.84 -4.49 5.91
N LYS A 177 -17.08 -4.38 5.42
CA LYS A 177 -18.29 -4.46 6.23
C LYS A 177 -18.44 -5.81 6.96
N GLN A 178 -18.10 -6.92 6.27
CA GLN A 178 -18.23 -8.26 6.82
C GLN A 178 -17.13 -8.61 7.83
N VAL A 179 -15.96 -8.01 7.71
CA VAL A 179 -14.83 -8.24 8.65
C VAL A 179 -15.21 -7.82 10.08
N LYS A 180 -15.96 -6.75 10.26
CA LYS A 180 -16.42 -6.26 11.58
C LYS A 180 -15.27 -6.11 12.59
N ARG A 181 -14.16 -5.51 12.17
CA ARG A 181 -13.04 -5.11 13.02
C ARG A 181 -12.71 -3.65 12.72
N GLU A 182 -12.73 -2.80 13.73
CA GLU A 182 -12.51 -1.36 13.58
C GLU A 182 -11.08 -1.02 13.11
N ASN A 183 -10.14 -1.91 13.38
CA ASN A 183 -8.75 -1.80 12.96
C ASN A 183 -8.46 -2.53 11.63
N VAL A 184 -9.48 -2.84 10.83
CA VAL A 184 -9.30 -3.35 9.47
C VAL A 184 -9.96 -2.40 8.49
N GLY A 185 -9.20 -1.91 7.53
CA GLY A 185 -9.66 -0.98 6.51
C GLY A 185 -9.10 -1.29 5.14
N LEU A 186 -9.24 -0.33 4.24
CA LEU A 186 -8.86 -0.45 2.83
C LEU A 186 -7.71 0.49 2.50
N THR A 187 -6.82 0.05 1.61
CA THR A 187 -5.90 0.88 0.85
C THR A 187 -6.51 1.20 -0.50
N LEU A 188 -6.53 2.48 -0.87
CA LEU A 188 -6.81 2.91 -2.24
C LEU A 188 -5.52 3.40 -2.88
N ASP A 189 -5.07 2.68 -3.89
CA ASP A 189 -3.97 3.09 -4.76
C ASP A 189 -4.50 3.73 -6.05
N LEU A 190 -3.93 4.88 -6.44
CA LEU A 190 -4.40 5.63 -7.61
C LEU A 190 -4.22 4.85 -8.92
N ALA A 191 -3.08 4.15 -9.10
CA ALA A 191 -2.86 3.34 -10.29
C ALA A 191 -3.84 2.17 -10.36
N HIS A 192 -4.12 1.51 -9.24
CA HIS A 192 -5.08 0.41 -9.20
C HIS A 192 -6.50 0.88 -9.53
N LEU A 193 -6.92 2.05 -9.04
CA LEU A 193 -8.21 2.62 -9.43
C LEU A 193 -8.28 2.89 -10.94
N ILE A 194 -7.19 3.36 -11.56
CA ILE A 194 -7.10 3.56 -13.00
C ILE A 194 -7.14 2.22 -13.75
N LEU A 195 -6.38 1.22 -13.31
CA LEU A 195 -6.37 -0.13 -13.88
C LEU A 195 -7.72 -0.81 -13.80
N LEU A 196 -8.47 -0.57 -12.73
CA LEU A 196 -9.85 -1.04 -12.52
C LEU A 196 -10.89 -0.23 -13.31
N LYS A 197 -10.48 0.88 -13.96
CA LYS A 197 -11.38 1.83 -14.64
C LYS A 197 -12.43 2.45 -13.70
N GLU A 198 -12.08 2.57 -12.43
CA GLU A 198 -12.93 3.20 -11.43
C GLU A 198 -12.90 4.72 -11.56
N ASN A 199 -14.03 5.37 -11.29
CA ASN A 199 -14.00 6.81 -11.11
C ASN A 199 -13.42 7.15 -9.73
N VAL A 200 -12.26 7.78 -9.71
CA VAL A 200 -11.47 8.06 -8.50
C VAL A 200 -12.28 8.79 -7.42
N VAL A 201 -13.09 9.79 -7.81
CA VAL A 201 -13.91 10.57 -6.86
C VAL A 201 -14.99 9.71 -6.23
N ASN A 202 -15.65 8.88 -7.04
CA ASN A 202 -16.68 7.97 -6.56
C ASN A 202 -16.07 6.87 -5.68
N ALA A 203 -14.93 6.30 -6.08
CA ALA A 203 -14.22 5.30 -5.31
C ALA A 203 -13.89 5.79 -3.90
N VAL A 204 -13.30 6.98 -3.79
CA VAL A 204 -13.01 7.60 -2.48
C VAL A 204 -14.29 7.91 -1.69
N SER A 205 -15.33 8.44 -2.37
CA SER A 205 -16.62 8.75 -1.74
C SER A 205 -17.27 7.51 -1.12
N ASP A 206 -17.33 6.43 -1.89
CA ASP A 206 -18.01 5.21 -1.48
C ASP A 206 -17.25 4.47 -0.39
N ALA A 207 -15.92 4.40 -0.52
CA ALA A 207 -15.06 3.75 0.45
C ALA A 207 -14.70 4.62 1.68
N ARG A 208 -15.14 5.88 1.76
CA ARG A 208 -14.73 6.89 2.75
C ARG A 208 -14.71 6.41 4.21
N ASN A 209 -15.63 5.51 4.58
CA ASN A 209 -15.72 4.99 5.94
C ASN A 209 -14.68 3.90 6.24
N PHE A 210 -14.12 3.30 5.20
CA PHE A 210 -13.22 2.14 5.31
C PHE A 210 -11.79 2.45 4.92
N VAL A 211 -11.53 3.48 4.10
CA VAL A 211 -10.17 3.85 3.67
C VAL A 211 -9.34 4.30 4.86
N VAL A 212 -8.24 3.62 5.11
CA VAL A 212 -7.26 3.93 6.16
C VAL A 212 -5.91 4.32 5.58
N HIS A 213 -5.66 3.94 4.33
CA HIS A 213 -4.45 4.18 3.59
C HIS A 213 -4.76 4.59 2.15
N ALA A 214 -3.94 5.45 1.59
CA ALA A 214 -4.00 5.86 0.19
C ALA A 214 -2.59 5.91 -0.39
N GLN A 215 -2.43 5.49 -1.64
CA GLN A 215 -1.15 5.51 -2.34
C GLN A 215 -1.25 6.37 -3.61
N ILE A 216 -0.22 7.16 -3.84
CA ILE A 216 -0.02 7.93 -5.05
C ILE A 216 0.97 7.17 -5.92
N SER A 217 0.47 6.60 -6.98
CA SER A 217 1.21 5.73 -7.89
C SER A 217 0.84 6.02 -9.34
N ASN A 218 1.53 5.37 -10.25
CA ASN A 218 1.35 5.53 -11.68
C ASN A 218 1.27 4.17 -12.38
N CYS A 219 0.64 4.11 -13.54
CA CYS A 219 0.52 2.90 -14.36
C CYS A 219 0.52 3.23 -15.86
N VAL A 220 0.70 2.20 -16.67
CA VAL A 220 0.60 2.25 -18.13
C VAL A 220 -0.37 1.17 -18.59
N LEU A 221 -1.28 1.50 -19.51
CA LEU A 221 -2.22 0.53 -20.11
C LEU A 221 -1.90 0.21 -21.58
N ALA A 222 -1.00 0.97 -22.22
CA ALA A 222 -0.66 0.77 -23.62
C ALA A 222 -0.10 -0.65 -23.85
N GLU A 223 -0.69 -1.37 -24.81
CA GLU A 223 -0.23 -2.71 -25.15
C GLU A 223 1.19 -2.69 -25.71
N GLY A 224 2.00 -3.66 -25.30
CA GLY A 224 3.41 -3.75 -25.70
C GLY A 224 4.35 -2.80 -24.97
N HIS A 225 3.84 -1.92 -24.12
CA HIS A 225 4.70 -1.05 -23.31
C HIS A 225 5.39 -1.84 -22.18
N PRO A 226 6.72 -1.68 -21.96
CA PRO A 226 7.46 -2.45 -20.96
C PRO A 226 6.98 -2.22 -19.50
N ALA A 227 6.36 -1.08 -19.24
CA ALA A 227 5.79 -0.74 -17.93
C ALA A 227 4.25 -0.93 -17.90
N ARG A 228 3.68 -1.79 -18.79
CA ARG A 228 2.24 -2.03 -18.78
C ARG A 228 1.82 -2.77 -17.52
N GLY A 229 0.74 -2.29 -16.90
CA GLY A 229 0.15 -2.91 -15.70
C GLY A 229 0.56 -2.21 -14.41
N ASP A 230 0.78 -2.99 -13.39
CA ASP A 230 1.05 -2.63 -12.00
C ASP A 230 2.56 -2.46 -11.74
N SER A 231 3.22 -1.70 -12.58
CA SER A 231 4.67 -1.52 -12.51
C SER A 231 5.11 -0.28 -11.74
N HIS A 232 4.18 0.59 -11.41
CA HIS A 232 4.39 1.87 -10.71
C HIS A 232 5.56 2.70 -11.25
N PRO A 233 5.63 2.96 -12.57
CA PRO A 233 6.75 3.68 -13.16
C PRO A 233 6.84 5.10 -12.64
N ALA A 234 8.01 5.72 -12.77
CA ALA A 234 8.22 7.13 -12.45
C ALA A 234 7.15 8.00 -13.12
N PHE A 235 6.69 9.05 -12.42
CA PHE A 235 5.79 10.02 -13.00
C PHE A 235 6.47 10.73 -14.18
N GLY A 236 5.72 10.89 -15.28
CA GLY A 236 6.26 11.41 -16.54
C GLY A 236 6.82 10.34 -17.49
N THR A 237 6.74 9.05 -17.12
CA THR A 237 6.98 7.95 -18.07
C THR A 237 6.02 8.08 -19.24
N GLU A 238 6.54 7.91 -20.48
CA GLU A 238 5.71 7.98 -21.67
C GLU A 238 4.55 7.01 -21.60
N GLY A 239 3.35 7.47 -21.96
CA GLY A 239 2.13 6.64 -21.92
C GLY A 239 1.58 6.35 -20.53
N SER A 240 2.17 6.91 -19.48
CA SER A 240 1.64 6.77 -18.12
C SER A 240 0.38 7.61 -17.91
N LEU A 241 -0.48 7.16 -16.98
CA LEU A 241 -1.85 7.66 -16.84
C LEU A 241 -2.08 8.56 -15.64
N ALA A 242 -1.17 8.58 -14.67
CA ALA A 242 -1.27 9.48 -13.53
C ALA A 242 -0.27 10.64 -13.66
N GLY A 243 -0.79 11.86 -13.71
CA GLY A 243 -0.03 13.11 -13.71
C GLY A 243 -0.51 14.04 -12.60
N VAL A 244 -0.12 15.32 -12.68
CA VAL A 244 -0.51 16.34 -11.70
C VAL A 244 -2.04 16.42 -11.53
N GLY A 245 -2.80 16.34 -12.63
CA GLY A 245 -4.26 16.45 -12.60
C GLY A 245 -4.93 15.30 -11.87
N GLU A 246 -4.53 14.07 -12.14
CA GLU A 246 -5.07 12.85 -11.52
C GLU A 246 -4.72 12.81 -10.03
N VAL A 247 -3.48 13.13 -9.68
CA VAL A 247 -3.04 13.20 -8.26
C VAL A 247 -3.79 14.31 -7.53
N ALA A 248 -3.95 15.50 -8.12
CA ALA A 248 -4.73 16.58 -7.52
C ALA A 248 -6.20 16.18 -7.31
N GLY A 249 -6.81 15.54 -8.31
CA GLY A 249 -8.18 15.01 -8.22
C GLY A 249 -8.34 14.01 -7.08
N PHE A 250 -7.39 13.10 -6.93
CA PHE A 250 -7.37 12.11 -5.85
C PHE A 250 -7.22 12.76 -4.48
N LEU A 251 -6.23 13.63 -4.31
CA LEU A 251 -6.01 14.38 -3.06
C LEU A 251 -7.23 15.21 -2.66
N LYS A 252 -7.85 15.90 -3.62
CA LYS A 252 -9.07 16.68 -3.40
C LYS A 252 -10.25 15.82 -2.96
N ALA A 253 -10.39 14.61 -3.53
CA ALA A 253 -11.41 13.67 -3.12
C ALA A 253 -11.15 13.17 -1.68
N LEU A 254 -9.91 12.78 -1.35
CA LEU A 254 -9.51 12.36 -0.01
C LEU A 254 -9.80 13.45 1.03
N ASP A 255 -9.47 14.70 0.74
CA ASP A 255 -9.74 15.84 1.62
C ASP A 255 -11.23 16.07 1.81
N LYS A 256 -12.00 16.14 0.71
CA LYS A 256 -13.44 16.34 0.71
C LYS A 256 -14.20 15.34 1.59
N TYR A 257 -13.76 14.09 1.57
CA TYR A 257 -14.38 13.01 2.34
C TYR A 257 -13.71 12.74 3.69
N GLY A 258 -12.87 13.65 4.17
CA GLY A 258 -12.38 13.69 5.55
C GLY A 258 -11.28 12.68 5.88
N PHE A 259 -10.55 12.20 4.89
CA PHE A 259 -9.49 11.21 5.08
C PHE A 259 -8.45 11.65 6.12
N TRP A 260 -8.03 12.92 6.11
CA TRP A 260 -7.05 13.49 7.03
C TRP A 260 -7.54 13.66 8.47
N LYS A 261 -8.87 13.65 8.67
CA LYS A 261 -9.51 13.85 9.97
C LYS A 261 -9.73 12.56 10.75
N LYS A 262 -9.33 11.42 10.21
CA LYS A 262 -9.45 10.12 10.86
C LYS A 262 -8.56 10.03 12.11
N PRO A 263 -8.91 9.20 13.11
CA PRO A 263 -8.25 9.18 14.43
C PRO A 263 -6.73 9.04 14.39
N ASN A 264 -6.18 8.32 13.43
CA ASN A 264 -4.73 8.18 13.27
C ASN A 264 -4.16 9.08 12.14
N GLY A 265 -4.95 10.05 11.64
CA GLY A 265 -4.70 10.77 10.40
C GLY A 265 -4.59 9.79 9.23
N GLY A 266 -5.07 10.11 8.05
CA GLY A 266 -4.89 9.23 6.88
C GLY A 266 -3.41 8.94 6.63
N TRP A 267 -3.11 7.74 6.14
CA TRP A 267 -1.80 7.37 5.64
C TRP A 267 -1.76 7.65 4.15
N LEU A 268 -0.81 8.44 3.70
CA LEU A 268 -0.57 8.72 2.30
C LEU A 268 0.87 8.40 1.97
N THR A 269 1.09 7.50 1.03
CA THR A 269 2.43 7.13 0.56
C THR A 269 2.55 7.27 -0.95
N ILE A 270 3.74 7.55 -1.41
CA ILE A 270 4.10 7.50 -2.83
C ILE A 270 4.58 6.09 -3.10
N GLU A 271 4.06 5.49 -4.17
CA GLU A 271 4.50 4.20 -4.64
C GLU A 271 5.03 4.34 -6.06
N VAL A 272 6.34 4.30 -6.18
CA VAL A 272 7.05 4.40 -7.46
C VAL A 272 8.21 3.43 -7.49
N ARG A 273 8.42 2.81 -8.66
CA ARG A 273 9.49 1.85 -8.89
C ARG A 273 10.41 2.34 -10.01
N PRO A 274 11.69 2.60 -9.68
CA PRO A 274 12.68 2.92 -10.70
C PRO A 274 12.90 1.72 -11.64
N ARG A 275 13.12 2.00 -12.92
CA ARG A 275 13.68 1.04 -13.85
C ARG A 275 15.16 0.83 -13.56
N GLU A 276 15.78 -0.19 -14.14
CA GLU A 276 17.18 -0.57 -13.88
C GLU A 276 18.15 0.59 -14.14
N GLU A 277 17.88 1.41 -15.16
CA GLU A 277 18.72 2.55 -15.53
C GLU A 277 18.41 3.85 -14.76
N GLU A 278 17.40 3.85 -13.89
CA GLU A 278 16.95 5.02 -13.15
C GLU A 278 17.51 5.05 -11.73
N TYR A 279 17.81 6.26 -11.24
CA TYR A 279 18.27 6.46 -9.88
C TYR A 279 17.07 6.69 -8.94
N SER A 280 16.94 5.87 -7.91
CA SER A 280 15.86 5.96 -6.90
C SER A 280 15.70 7.37 -6.31
N SER A 281 16.81 8.06 -6.05
CA SER A 281 16.79 9.43 -5.52
C SER A 281 16.20 10.44 -6.53
N VAL A 282 16.43 10.24 -7.81
CA VAL A 282 15.89 11.12 -8.88
C VAL A 282 14.40 10.85 -9.07
N VAL A 283 14.01 9.57 -9.07
CA VAL A 283 12.59 9.14 -9.15
C VAL A 283 11.80 9.69 -7.97
N LEU A 284 12.33 9.57 -6.75
CA LEU A 284 11.71 10.13 -5.54
C LEU A 284 11.55 11.65 -5.64
N ALA A 285 12.62 12.35 -6.01
CA ALA A 285 12.58 13.81 -6.15
C ALA A 285 11.57 14.27 -7.22
N GLY A 286 11.43 13.50 -8.31
CA GLY A 286 10.41 13.73 -9.34
C GLY A 286 8.99 13.55 -8.79
N ALA A 287 8.75 12.47 -8.07
CA ALA A 287 7.45 12.18 -7.46
C ALA A 287 7.06 13.23 -6.40
N LEU A 288 8.00 13.66 -5.56
CA LEU A 288 7.76 14.72 -4.56
C LEU A 288 7.40 16.06 -5.23
N ARG A 289 8.10 16.44 -6.31
CA ARG A 289 7.74 17.66 -7.07
C ARG A 289 6.34 17.58 -7.66
N LEU A 290 5.98 16.45 -8.26
CA LEU A 290 4.65 16.26 -8.83
C LEU A 290 3.57 16.39 -7.76
N VAL A 291 3.76 15.77 -6.58
CA VAL A 291 2.80 15.88 -5.46
C VAL A 291 2.71 17.33 -4.97
N GLN A 292 3.83 18.07 -4.90
CA GLN A 292 3.83 19.49 -4.53
C GLN A 292 3.07 20.33 -5.55
N GLU A 293 3.25 20.08 -6.84
CA GLU A 293 2.49 20.76 -7.91
C GLU A 293 0.98 20.43 -7.80
N ALA A 294 0.63 19.16 -7.59
CA ALA A 294 -0.74 18.75 -7.40
C ALA A 294 -1.40 19.48 -6.21
N VAL A 295 -0.71 19.53 -5.07
CA VAL A 295 -1.17 20.27 -3.88
C VAL A 295 -1.33 21.77 -4.15
N ALA A 296 -0.47 22.37 -4.97
CA ALA A 296 -0.54 23.79 -5.29
C ALA A 296 -1.78 24.15 -6.16
N THR A 297 -2.44 23.15 -6.76
CA THR A 297 -3.67 23.33 -7.56
C THR A 297 -4.97 23.16 -6.75
N LEU A 298 -4.88 22.78 -5.49
CA LEU A 298 -6.03 22.56 -4.61
C LEU A 298 -6.49 23.85 -3.92
#